data_7ef25dfdfa508a9db0c313f631da787c
#
_entry.id   7ef25dfdfa508a9db0c313f631da787c
#
_cell.length_a   1.000
_cell.length_b   1.000
_cell.length_c   1.000
_cell.angle_alpha   90.00
_cell.angle_beta   90.00
_cell.angle_gamma   90.00
#
_symmetry.space_group_name_H-M   'P 1'
#
loop_
_entity.id
_entity.type
_entity.pdbx_description
1 polymer ?
#
loop_
_entity_poly.entity_id
_entity_poly.type
_entity_poly.pdbx_seq_one_letter_code
_entity_poly.pdbx_strand_id
1 'polypeptide(L)'
;GNVKRVLARYFGVYGHYSKSAVNKKLWELSALTTPKEDYAIYTQAIMDLGATICLPRNPNCKKCPCIIDCFAYQEDLTDSLPTKKVSKEKKSVSENILIIKFEDGSFLLEKRHNDGIWGGLWSLPQLNIKEDPLIWCKNNLSNRVIISKKLEAIKHTFSHYHLNMHPTEINLEGKFTNPNKRIQSFKKSDINKLGLAAPIKKIINSL
;
A
#
# COMPACT_ATOMS: atom_id res chain seq x y z
N GLY A 1 2.62 -10.34 13.56
CA GLY A 1 1.20 -10.08 13.85
C GLY A 1 0.57 -11.15 14.72
N ASN A 2 0.48 -12.40 14.25
CA ASN A 2 -0.19 -13.51 14.93
C ASN A 2 0.41 -13.78 16.32
N VAL A 3 1.69 -14.04 16.39
CA VAL A 3 2.40 -14.34 17.65
C VAL A 3 2.21 -13.23 18.68
N LYS A 4 2.40 -11.95 18.29
CA LYS A 4 2.22 -10.80 19.22
C LYS A 4 0.80 -10.74 19.77
N ARG A 5 -0.21 -11.08 18.97
CA ARG A 5 -1.61 -11.11 19.41
C ARG A 5 -1.87 -12.24 20.39
N VAL A 6 -1.37 -13.44 20.08
CA VAL A 6 -1.52 -14.60 20.97
C VAL A 6 -0.87 -14.31 22.31
N LEU A 7 0.39 -13.89 22.32
CA LEU A 7 1.11 -13.57 23.56
C LEU A 7 0.47 -12.42 24.33
N ALA A 8 0.01 -11.37 23.63
CA ALA A 8 -0.65 -10.24 24.32
C ALA A 8 -1.94 -10.66 25.00
N ARG A 9 -2.73 -11.54 24.41
CA ARG A 9 -3.96 -12.08 25.04
C ARG A 9 -3.65 -13.06 26.16
N TYR A 10 -2.76 -14.00 25.89
CA TYR A 10 -2.42 -15.06 26.84
C TYR A 10 -1.84 -14.48 28.15
N PHE A 11 -0.93 -13.52 28.04
CA PHE A 11 -0.25 -12.92 29.20
C PHE A 11 -0.86 -11.56 29.65
N GLY A 12 -1.94 -11.08 29.08
CA GLY A 12 -2.54 -9.81 29.45
C GLY A 12 -1.66 -8.58 29.19
N VAL A 13 -0.93 -8.55 28.05
CA VAL A 13 -0.01 -7.43 27.79
C VAL A 13 -0.78 -6.26 27.20
N TYR A 14 -0.89 -5.18 27.99
CA TYR A 14 -1.53 -3.93 27.60
C TYR A 14 -0.59 -3.02 26.79
N GLY A 15 -1.20 -2.20 25.96
CA GLY A 15 -0.50 -1.27 25.08
C GLY A 15 -0.22 -1.84 23.71
N HIS A 16 -0.09 -0.92 22.71
CA HIS A 16 0.18 -1.36 21.34
C HIS A 16 1.66 -1.72 21.16
N TYR A 17 1.94 -2.80 20.46
CA TYR A 17 3.30 -3.33 20.24
C TYR A 17 4.23 -2.41 19.43
N SER A 18 3.74 -1.27 18.88
CA SER A 18 4.61 -0.23 18.31
C SER A 18 5.36 0.58 19.38
N LYS A 19 4.94 0.51 20.65
CA LYS A 19 5.68 1.10 21.78
C LYS A 19 6.85 0.18 22.15
N SER A 20 8.06 0.74 22.25
CA SER A 20 9.29 -0.02 22.49
C SER A 20 9.18 -0.93 23.72
N ALA A 21 8.69 -0.42 24.85
CA ALA A 21 8.52 -1.21 26.08
C ALA A 21 7.58 -2.40 25.92
N VAL A 22 6.44 -2.22 25.22
CA VAL A 22 5.48 -3.31 24.95
C VAL A 22 6.10 -4.35 24.03
N ASN A 23 6.79 -3.90 22.98
CA ASN A 23 7.46 -4.81 22.06
C ASN A 23 8.56 -5.62 22.76
N LYS A 24 9.36 -4.98 23.62
CA LYS A 24 10.39 -5.65 24.43
C LYS A 24 9.76 -6.73 25.32
N LYS A 25 8.68 -6.39 26.03
CA LYS A 25 7.95 -7.35 26.88
C LYS A 25 7.44 -8.57 26.09
N LEU A 26 6.87 -8.35 24.90
CA LEU A 26 6.40 -9.44 24.05
C LEU A 26 7.56 -10.32 23.54
N TRP A 27 8.74 -9.77 23.29
CA TRP A 27 9.94 -10.54 22.95
C TRP A 27 10.44 -11.37 24.13
N GLU A 28 10.47 -10.82 25.33
CA GLU A 28 10.83 -11.54 26.57
C GLU A 28 9.89 -12.72 26.81
N LEU A 29 8.58 -12.52 26.65
CA LEU A 29 7.57 -13.58 26.77
C LEU A 29 7.73 -14.63 25.67
N SER A 30 8.01 -14.21 24.43
CA SER A 30 8.27 -15.14 23.34
C SER A 30 9.49 -16.02 23.62
N ALA A 31 10.58 -15.43 24.14
CA ALA A 31 11.77 -16.19 24.51
C ALA A 31 11.50 -17.17 25.66
N LEU A 32 10.70 -16.75 26.64
CA LEU A 32 10.31 -17.59 27.79
C LEU A 32 9.47 -18.81 27.37
N THR A 33 8.58 -18.64 26.40
CA THR A 33 7.66 -19.71 25.97
C THR A 33 8.22 -20.58 24.85
N THR A 34 9.27 -20.16 24.17
CA THR A 34 9.89 -20.97 23.11
C THR A 34 10.71 -22.10 23.72
N PRO A 35 10.40 -23.37 23.45
CA PRO A 35 11.14 -24.49 23.99
C PRO A 35 12.55 -24.56 23.39
N LYS A 36 13.49 -25.23 24.09
CA LYS A 36 14.86 -25.43 23.61
C LYS A 36 14.94 -26.46 22.49
N GLU A 37 14.02 -27.42 22.50
CA GLU A 37 13.85 -28.46 21.48
C GLU A 37 12.53 -28.23 20.76
N ASP A 38 12.40 -28.70 19.53
CA ASP A 38 11.17 -28.57 18.71
C ASP A 38 10.68 -27.14 18.49
N TYR A 39 11.57 -26.15 18.60
CA TYR A 39 11.26 -24.73 18.43
C TYR A 39 10.64 -24.41 17.07
N ALA A 40 10.94 -25.18 16.02
CA ALA A 40 10.34 -25.01 14.70
C ALA A 40 8.85 -25.38 14.73
N ILE A 41 8.50 -26.51 15.38
CA ILE A 41 7.12 -26.98 15.55
C ILE A 41 6.34 -25.97 16.40
N TYR A 42 6.93 -25.51 17.52
CA TYR A 42 6.31 -24.51 18.36
C TYR A 42 6.04 -23.19 17.60
N THR A 43 7.02 -22.74 16.82
CA THR A 43 6.87 -21.49 16.04
C THR A 43 5.74 -21.61 15.03
N GLN A 44 5.65 -22.73 14.33
CA GLN A 44 4.53 -23.00 13.41
C GLN A 44 3.19 -23.07 14.16
N ALA A 45 3.14 -23.82 15.26
CA ALA A 45 1.92 -23.98 16.06
C ALA A 45 1.36 -22.64 16.58
N ILE A 46 2.19 -21.75 17.12
CA ILE A 46 1.74 -20.43 17.59
C ILE A 46 1.32 -19.52 16.44
N MET A 47 1.95 -19.64 15.27
CA MET A 47 1.52 -18.94 14.05
C MET A 47 0.14 -19.42 13.59
N ASP A 48 -0.08 -20.74 13.57
CA ASP A 48 -1.33 -21.37 13.15
C ASP A 48 -2.45 -21.08 14.15
N LEU A 49 -2.17 -21.13 15.46
CA LEU A 49 -3.09 -20.72 16.51
C LEU A 49 -3.60 -19.30 16.27
N GLY A 50 -2.69 -18.39 15.95
CA GLY A 50 -3.04 -17.02 15.61
C GLY A 50 -3.80 -16.89 14.29
N ALA A 51 -3.53 -17.73 13.30
CA ALA A 51 -4.18 -17.67 11.99
C ALA A 51 -5.60 -18.29 11.98
N THR A 52 -5.86 -19.31 12.81
CA THR A 52 -7.07 -20.13 12.70
C THR A 52 -8.01 -20.00 13.89
N ILE A 53 -7.50 -19.80 15.09
CA ILE A 53 -8.27 -19.81 16.34
C ILE A 53 -8.26 -18.45 17.02
N CYS A 54 -7.09 -17.94 17.39
CA CYS A 54 -6.93 -16.64 18.05
C CYS A 54 -6.99 -15.49 17.04
N LEU A 55 -8.11 -15.34 16.36
CA LEU A 55 -8.32 -14.37 15.30
C LEU A 55 -8.31 -12.91 15.81
N PRO A 56 -8.01 -11.91 14.95
CA PRO A 56 -8.06 -10.49 15.34
C PRO A 56 -9.44 -10.01 15.79
N ARG A 57 -10.50 -10.58 15.18
CA ARG A 57 -11.90 -10.33 15.52
C ARG A 57 -12.58 -11.65 15.74
N ASN A 58 -13.49 -11.72 16.71
CA ASN A 58 -14.27 -12.93 17.03
C ASN A 58 -13.39 -14.19 17.16
N PRO A 59 -12.41 -14.23 18.09
CA PRO A 59 -11.57 -15.41 18.28
C PRO A 59 -12.40 -16.61 18.72
N ASN A 60 -12.07 -17.80 18.22
CA ASN A 60 -12.76 -19.02 18.58
C ASN A 60 -12.17 -19.64 19.86
N CYS A 61 -12.32 -18.93 20.98
CA CYS A 61 -11.70 -19.29 22.27
C CYS A 61 -12.12 -20.69 22.76
N LYS A 62 -13.35 -21.13 22.48
CA LYS A 62 -13.84 -22.46 22.89
C LYS A 62 -13.05 -23.62 22.27
N LYS A 63 -12.39 -23.39 21.11
CA LYS A 63 -11.50 -24.37 20.45
C LYS A 63 -10.02 -24.15 20.76
N CYS A 64 -9.69 -23.17 21.62
CA CYS A 64 -8.30 -22.84 21.90
C CYS A 64 -7.70 -23.81 22.91
N PRO A 65 -6.58 -24.48 22.60
CA PRO A 65 -5.91 -25.37 23.55
C PRO A 65 -5.37 -24.65 24.79
N CYS A 66 -5.19 -23.33 24.71
CA CYS A 66 -4.64 -22.49 25.81
C CYS A 66 -5.74 -21.72 26.55
N ILE A 67 -7.03 -22.11 26.42
CA ILE A 67 -8.15 -21.33 26.97
C ILE A 67 -8.09 -21.20 28.50
N ILE A 68 -7.64 -22.26 29.20
CA ILE A 68 -7.67 -22.34 30.68
C ILE A 68 -6.81 -21.25 31.30
N ASP A 69 -5.60 -21.04 30.77
CA ASP A 69 -4.62 -20.09 31.32
C ASP A 69 -4.60 -18.75 30.57
N CYS A 70 -5.54 -18.53 29.65
CA CYS A 70 -5.56 -17.32 28.84
C CYS A 70 -6.13 -16.14 29.60
N PHE A 71 -5.30 -15.18 29.99
CA PHE A 71 -5.71 -13.98 30.73
C PHE A 71 -6.86 -13.23 30.04
N ALA A 72 -6.73 -12.98 28.73
CA ALA A 72 -7.75 -12.22 27.99
C ALA A 72 -9.10 -12.93 27.92
N TYR A 73 -9.13 -14.26 27.99
CA TYR A 73 -10.37 -14.99 28.03
C TYR A 73 -11.01 -14.95 29.41
N GLN A 74 -10.20 -15.15 30.46
CA GLN A 74 -10.67 -15.10 31.86
C GLN A 74 -11.23 -13.73 32.26
N GLU A 75 -10.62 -12.66 31.78
CA GLU A 75 -10.99 -11.27 32.06
C GLU A 75 -11.94 -10.65 31.03
N ASP A 76 -12.46 -11.40 30.08
CA ASP A 76 -13.31 -10.92 28.98
C ASP A 76 -12.69 -9.78 28.15
N LEU A 77 -11.36 -9.85 27.94
CA LEU A 77 -10.57 -8.83 27.24
C LEU A 77 -10.13 -9.22 25.82
N THR A 78 -10.72 -10.26 25.25
CA THR A 78 -10.32 -10.77 23.92
C THR A 78 -10.48 -9.74 22.81
N ASP A 79 -11.44 -8.83 22.90
CA ASP A 79 -11.68 -7.75 21.94
C ASP A 79 -10.81 -6.50 22.20
N SER A 80 -10.37 -6.34 23.45
CA SER A 80 -9.52 -5.22 23.89
C SER A 80 -8.03 -5.48 23.70
N LEU A 81 -7.62 -6.77 23.72
CA LEU A 81 -6.24 -7.19 23.51
C LEU A 81 -6.04 -7.90 22.17
N PRO A 82 -4.94 -7.63 21.49
CA PRO A 82 -3.94 -6.60 21.78
C PRO A 82 -4.51 -5.19 21.65
N THR A 83 -4.03 -4.27 22.46
CA THR A 83 -4.44 -2.85 22.40
C THR A 83 -4.28 -2.32 20.98
N LYS A 84 -5.35 -1.76 20.42
CA LYS A 84 -5.34 -1.20 19.07
C LYS A 84 -4.45 0.04 18.99
N LYS A 85 -3.78 0.22 17.85
CA LYS A 85 -3.06 1.46 17.58
C LYS A 85 -4.08 2.59 17.42
N VAL A 86 -3.89 3.68 18.16
CA VAL A 86 -4.63 4.91 17.87
C VAL A 86 -4.29 5.34 16.45
N SER A 87 -5.27 5.33 15.58
CA SER A 87 -5.08 5.75 14.19
C SER A 87 -4.83 7.25 14.16
N LYS A 88 -3.63 7.65 13.71
CA LYS A 88 -3.43 9.06 13.35
C LYS A 88 -4.19 9.33 12.06
N GLU A 89 -4.79 10.49 11.95
CA GLU A 89 -5.40 10.96 10.72
C GLU A 89 -4.37 10.92 9.58
N LYS A 90 -4.75 10.32 8.47
CA LYS A 90 -3.86 10.21 7.32
C LYS A 90 -3.79 11.54 6.60
N LYS A 91 -2.60 12.03 6.32
CA LYS A 91 -2.41 13.19 5.47
C LYS A 91 -3.02 12.93 4.09
N SER A 92 -3.59 13.95 3.47
CA SER A 92 -4.05 13.91 2.08
C SER A 92 -3.06 14.67 1.21
N VAL A 93 -2.63 14.05 0.12
CA VAL A 93 -1.79 14.64 -0.92
C VAL A 93 -2.58 14.67 -2.20
N SER A 94 -2.50 15.76 -2.95
CA SER A 94 -3.15 15.91 -4.25
C SER A 94 -2.10 16.10 -5.34
N GLU A 95 -2.24 15.36 -6.44
CA GLU A 95 -1.33 15.41 -7.58
C GLU A 95 -2.09 15.43 -8.90
N ASN A 96 -1.57 16.15 -9.89
CA ASN A 96 -2.02 16.07 -11.28
C ASN A 96 -1.44 14.81 -11.93
N ILE A 97 -2.27 14.04 -12.64
CA ILE A 97 -1.89 12.84 -13.39
C ILE A 97 -2.11 13.13 -14.86
N LEU A 98 -1.05 13.05 -15.67
CA LEU A 98 -1.14 13.37 -17.09
C LEU A 98 -1.38 12.11 -17.92
N ILE A 99 -2.51 12.05 -18.58
CA ILE A 99 -2.86 11.00 -19.56
C ILE A 99 -2.55 11.55 -20.94
N ILE A 100 -1.30 11.40 -21.36
CA ILE A 100 -0.81 11.95 -22.63
C ILE A 100 -0.93 10.90 -23.71
N LYS A 101 -1.71 11.23 -24.75
CA LYS A 101 -1.93 10.39 -25.94
C LYS A 101 -1.38 11.07 -27.18
N PHE A 102 -0.76 10.28 -28.06
CA PHE A 102 -0.29 10.72 -29.37
C PHE A 102 -1.26 10.27 -30.46
N GLU A 103 -1.16 10.89 -31.66
CA GLU A 103 -2.01 10.57 -32.80
C GLU A 103 -1.95 9.10 -33.25
N ASP A 104 -0.83 8.42 -33.00
CA ASP A 104 -0.68 6.98 -33.31
C ASP A 104 -1.34 6.08 -32.24
N GLY A 105 -2.08 6.65 -31.28
CA GLY A 105 -2.77 5.95 -30.20
C GLY A 105 -1.85 5.47 -29.08
N SER A 106 -0.58 5.86 -29.08
CA SER A 106 0.34 5.54 -27.99
C SER A 106 0.16 6.49 -26.79
N PHE A 107 0.51 5.97 -25.59
CA PHE A 107 0.47 6.71 -24.33
C PHE A 107 1.86 6.99 -23.82
N LEU A 108 2.08 8.17 -23.28
CA LEU A 108 3.31 8.49 -22.56
C LEU A 108 3.31 7.91 -21.17
N LEU A 109 4.35 7.14 -20.87
CA LEU A 109 4.60 6.64 -19.51
C LEU A 109 5.98 7.09 -19.04
N GLU A 110 6.10 7.27 -17.73
CA GLU A 110 7.36 7.57 -17.04
C GLU A 110 7.74 6.43 -16.11
N LYS A 111 8.98 5.96 -16.19
CA LYS A 111 9.52 5.00 -15.23
C LYS A 111 9.92 5.73 -13.96
N ARG A 112 9.27 5.39 -12.83
CA ARG A 112 9.53 6.00 -11.53
C ARG A 112 10.96 5.72 -11.05
N HIS A 113 11.53 6.63 -10.26
CA HIS A 113 12.78 6.36 -9.54
C HIS A 113 12.62 5.12 -8.66
N ASN A 114 13.71 4.43 -8.39
CA ASN A 114 13.66 3.24 -7.53
C ASN A 114 13.24 3.59 -6.09
N ASP A 115 13.50 4.81 -5.67
CA ASP A 115 13.16 5.31 -4.35
C ASP A 115 11.72 5.83 -4.31
N GLY A 116 11.04 5.58 -3.19
CA GLY A 116 9.70 6.09 -2.95
C GLY A 116 8.57 5.16 -3.41
N ILE A 117 7.38 5.74 -3.51
CA ILE A 117 6.16 5.00 -3.82
C ILE A 117 6.15 4.59 -5.29
N TRP A 118 5.84 3.30 -5.53
CA TRP A 118 5.85 2.68 -6.85
C TRP A 118 7.22 2.75 -7.55
N GLY A 119 8.31 2.74 -6.76
CA GLY A 119 9.67 2.77 -7.30
C GLY A 119 9.93 1.68 -8.33
N GLY A 120 10.57 2.05 -9.45
CA GLY A 120 10.88 1.16 -10.56
C GLY A 120 9.70 0.76 -11.46
N LEU A 121 8.45 1.07 -11.09
CA LEU A 121 7.28 0.83 -11.93
C LEU A 121 7.10 1.93 -12.99
N TRP A 122 6.42 1.58 -14.08
CA TRP A 122 5.91 2.56 -15.02
C TRP A 122 4.67 3.25 -14.47
N SER A 123 4.51 4.53 -14.76
CA SER A 123 3.40 5.36 -14.31
C SER A 123 3.03 6.38 -15.38
N LEU A 124 1.84 6.92 -15.30
CA LEU A 124 1.52 8.18 -15.97
C LEU A 124 2.35 9.30 -15.29
N PRO A 125 2.82 10.33 -16.03
CA PRO A 125 3.52 11.46 -15.44
C PRO A 125 2.71 12.11 -14.33
N GLN A 126 3.38 12.43 -13.21
CA GLN A 126 2.77 13.00 -12.01
C GLN A 126 3.39 14.35 -11.72
N LEU A 127 2.55 15.35 -11.48
CA LEU A 127 2.96 16.71 -11.17
C LEU A 127 2.38 17.13 -9.83
N ASN A 128 3.05 18.10 -9.18
CA ASN A 128 2.44 18.78 -8.05
C ASN A 128 1.10 19.40 -8.48
N ILE A 129 0.11 19.41 -7.59
CA ILE A 129 -1.22 19.98 -7.88
C ILE A 129 -1.18 21.46 -8.32
N LYS A 130 -0.14 22.18 -7.94
CA LYS A 130 0.06 23.58 -8.30
C LYS A 130 0.69 23.78 -9.68
N GLU A 131 1.24 22.73 -10.28
CA GLU A 131 1.85 22.78 -11.60
C GLU A 131 0.78 22.64 -12.68
N ASP A 132 0.90 23.47 -13.73
CA ASP A 132 -0.02 23.41 -14.87
C ASP A 132 0.41 22.30 -15.84
N PRO A 133 -0.50 21.35 -16.14
CA PRO A 133 -0.24 20.26 -17.08
C PRO A 133 0.21 20.70 -18.48
N LEU A 134 -0.36 21.79 -18.99
CA LEU A 134 -0.05 22.29 -20.33
C LEU A 134 1.31 22.94 -20.40
N ILE A 135 1.68 23.68 -19.36
CA ILE A 135 3.03 24.27 -19.24
C ILE A 135 4.07 23.15 -19.14
N TRP A 136 3.77 22.10 -18.36
CA TRP A 136 4.66 20.93 -18.28
C TRP A 136 4.85 20.27 -19.65
N CYS A 137 3.77 20.03 -20.40
CA CYS A 137 3.85 19.48 -21.76
C CYS A 137 4.72 20.34 -22.67
N LYS A 138 4.51 21.67 -22.67
CA LYS A 138 5.30 22.60 -23.48
C LYS A 138 6.79 22.58 -23.16
N ASN A 139 7.15 22.40 -21.88
CA ASN A 139 8.54 22.42 -21.44
C ASN A 139 9.28 21.08 -21.64
N ASN A 140 8.53 19.96 -21.65
CA ASN A 140 9.12 18.63 -21.68
C ASN A 140 8.88 17.87 -23.00
N LEU A 141 7.93 18.33 -23.82
CA LEU A 141 7.54 17.71 -25.08
C LEU A 141 7.51 18.75 -26.17
N SER A 142 8.07 18.42 -27.35
CA SER A 142 8.07 19.31 -28.53
C SER A 142 6.75 19.29 -29.29
N ASN A 143 5.79 18.46 -28.87
CA ASN A 143 4.54 18.24 -29.56
C ASN A 143 3.52 19.35 -29.21
N ARG A 144 2.68 19.70 -30.20
CA ARG A 144 1.58 20.63 -30.01
C ARG A 144 0.41 19.94 -29.31
N VAL A 145 -0.16 20.61 -28.29
CA VAL A 145 -1.40 20.16 -27.64
C VAL A 145 -2.59 20.42 -28.58
N ILE A 146 -3.35 19.37 -28.89
CA ILE A 146 -4.56 19.43 -29.71
C ILE A 146 -5.78 19.64 -28.80
N ILE A 147 -5.94 18.74 -27.80
CA ILE A 147 -7.09 18.72 -26.90
C ILE A 147 -6.59 18.41 -25.49
N SER A 148 -7.20 19.07 -24.49
CA SER A 148 -7.04 18.70 -23.10
C SER A 148 -8.38 18.66 -22.37
N LYS A 149 -8.58 17.65 -21.50
CA LYS A 149 -9.79 17.45 -20.73
C LYS A 149 -9.46 16.98 -19.32
N LYS A 150 -9.99 17.68 -18.32
CA LYS A 150 -9.92 17.21 -16.91
C LYS A 150 -10.94 16.10 -16.71
N LEU A 151 -10.51 15.04 -16.02
CA LEU A 151 -11.34 13.91 -15.63
C LEU A 151 -11.65 13.97 -14.14
N GLU A 152 -12.57 13.11 -13.69
CA GLU A 152 -12.93 13.02 -12.27
C GLU A 152 -11.74 12.60 -11.41
N ALA A 153 -11.65 13.21 -10.22
CA ALA A 153 -10.58 12.90 -9.29
C ALA A 153 -10.73 11.48 -8.72
N ILE A 154 -9.62 10.78 -8.60
CA ILE A 154 -9.56 9.40 -8.10
C ILE A 154 -8.79 9.38 -6.79
N LYS A 155 -9.41 8.86 -5.73
CA LYS A 155 -8.77 8.69 -4.43
C LYS A 155 -8.12 7.31 -4.32
N HIS A 156 -6.83 7.27 -4.01
CA HIS A 156 -6.12 6.07 -3.63
C HIS A 156 -5.62 6.17 -2.19
N THR A 157 -5.76 5.09 -1.41
CA THR A 157 -5.39 5.09 0.01
C THR A 157 -4.20 4.18 0.26
N PHE A 158 -3.10 4.77 0.70
CA PHE A 158 -1.95 4.05 1.23
C PHE A 158 -2.07 3.80 2.74
N SER A 159 -1.16 3.02 3.30
CA SER A 159 -1.12 2.77 4.75
C SER A 159 -0.94 4.06 5.58
N HIS A 160 -0.25 5.07 5.05
CA HIS A 160 0.19 6.27 5.77
C HIS A 160 -0.36 7.59 5.23
N TYR A 161 -0.97 7.63 4.03
CA TYR A 161 -1.64 8.82 3.48
C TYR A 161 -2.71 8.48 2.43
N HIS A 162 -3.50 9.48 2.05
CA HIS A 162 -4.42 9.44 0.93
C HIS A 162 -3.82 10.21 -0.25
N LEU A 163 -3.86 9.62 -1.44
CA LEU A 163 -3.49 10.29 -2.69
C LEU A 163 -4.78 10.61 -3.47
N ASN A 164 -5.03 11.91 -3.68
CA ASN A 164 -6.07 12.39 -4.58
C ASN A 164 -5.42 12.67 -5.93
N MET A 165 -5.71 11.84 -6.91
CA MET A 165 -5.21 11.95 -8.27
C MET A 165 -6.19 12.77 -9.10
N HIS A 166 -5.70 13.82 -9.76
CA HIS A 166 -6.47 14.66 -10.67
C HIS A 166 -6.02 14.39 -12.11
N PRO A 167 -6.67 13.43 -12.82
CA PRO A 167 -6.26 13.06 -14.16
C PRO A 167 -6.64 14.15 -15.15
N THR A 168 -5.70 14.50 -16.04
CA THR A 168 -5.93 15.36 -17.19
C THR A 168 -5.53 14.58 -18.46
N GLU A 169 -6.50 14.36 -19.34
CA GLU A 169 -6.26 13.79 -20.65
C GLU A 169 -5.77 14.87 -21.60
N ILE A 170 -4.65 14.61 -22.28
CA ILE A 170 -3.96 15.54 -23.18
C ILE A 170 -3.64 14.80 -24.46
N ASN A 171 -4.19 15.26 -25.59
CA ASN A 171 -3.89 14.73 -26.90
C ASN A 171 -2.85 15.62 -27.58
N LEU A 172 -1.76 15.02 -28.05
CA LEU A 172 -0.65 15.70 -28.70
C LEU A 172 -0.56 15.33 -30.17
N GLU A 173 -0.21 16.33 -30.99
CA GLU A 173 0.06 16.15 -32.43
C GLU A 173 1.37 15.37 -32.66
N GLY A 174 1.36 14.49 -33.66
CA GLY A 174 2.55 13.75 -34.08
C GLY A 174 2.92 12.57 -33.18
N LYS A 175 4.17 12.11 -33.34
CA LYS A 175 4.74 10.99 -32.59
C LYS A 175 5.65 11.47 -31.48
N PHE A 176 5.79 10.64 -30.45
CA PHE A 176 6.73 10.91 -29.37
C PHE A 176 8.18 10.76 -29.83
N THR A 177 8.97 11.78 -29.59
CA THR A 177 10.42 11.81 -29.82
C THR A 177 11.10 12.41 -28.61
N ASN A 178 11.66 11.58 -27.75
CA ASN A 178 12.42 12.06 -26.58
C ASN A 178 13.59 11.10 -26.32
N PRO A 179 14.81 11.60 -26.18
CA PRO A 179 15.98 10.78 -25.86
C PRO A 179 16.01 10.27 -24.43
N ASN A 180 15.12 10.72 -23.55
CA ASN A 180 15.10 10.30 -22.15
C ASN A 180 14.55 8.86 -22.01
N LYS A 181 15.43 7.92 -21.65
CA LYS A 181 15.07 6.50 -21.45
C LYS A 181 14.01 6.25 -20.38
N ARG A 182 13.73 7.23 -19.52
CA ARG A 182 12.73 7.10 -18.44
C ARG A 182 11.33 7.51 -18.87
N ILE A 183 11.20 8.26 -19.95
CA ILE A 183 9.93 8.70 -20.52
C ILE A 183 9.82 8.04 -21.89
N GLN A 184 8.80 7.20 -22.10
CA GLN A 184 8.62 6.44 -23.33
C GLN A 184 7.14 6.37 -23.70
N SER A 185 6.87 6.23 -25.00
CA SER A 185 5.52 5.97 -25.48
C SER A 185 5.28 4.47 -25.68
N PHE A 186 4.08 4.00 -25.33
CA PHE A 186 3.68 2.62 -25.43
C PHE A 186 2.30 2.51 -26.07
N LYS A 187 2.09 1.54 -26.94
CA LYS A 187 0.76 1.19 -27.44
C LYS A 187 -0.06 0.57 -26.29
N LYS A 188 -1.37 0.77 -26.31
CA LYS A 188 -2.27 0.23 -25.25
C LYS A 188 -2.11 -1.30 -25.08
N SER A 189 -1.88 -2.04 -26.15
CA SER A 189 -1.60 -3.50 -26.14
C SER A 189 -0.37 -3.89 -25.32
N ASP A 190 0.66 -3.05 -25.31
CA ASP A 190 1.94 -3.35 -24.65
C ASP A 190 1.96 -2.91 -23.19
N ILE A 191 1.13 -1.92 -22.83
CA ILE A 191 1.02 -1.42 -21.46
C ILE A 191 0.66 -2.54 -20.47
N ASN A 192 -0.17 -3.51 -20.88
CA ASN A 192 -0.55 -4.64 -20.01
C ASN A 192 0.62 -5.56 -19.64
N LYS A 193 1.73 -5.52 -20.39
CA LYS A 193 2.94 -6.30 -20.12
C LYS A 193 3.91 -5.58 -19.18
N LEU A 194 3.63 -4.30 -18.86
CA LEU A 194 4.48 -3.48 -18.00
C LEU A 194 4.11 -3.64 -16.53
N GLY A 195 5.11 -3.49 -15.66
CA GLY A 195 4.89 -3.31 -14.24
C GLY A 195 4.28 -1.94 -13.95
N LEU A 196 2.97 -1.89 -13.67
CA LEU A 196 2.23 -0.67 -13.36
C LEU A 196 1.66 -0.74 -11.94
N ALA A 197 1.57 0.42 -11.28
CA ALA A 197 0.81 0.54 -10.05
C ALA A 197 -0.70 0.32 -10.31
N ALA A 198 -1.39 -0.40 -9.41
CA ALA A 198 -2.79 -0.77 -9.59
C ALA A 198 -3.72 0.41 -9.93
N PRO A 199 -3.64 1.59 -9.28
CA PRO A 199 -4.49 2.73 -9.64
C PRO A 199 -4.17 3.30 -11.03
N ILE A 200 -2.91 3.31 -11.44
CA ILE A 200 -2.52 3.75 -12.79
C ILE A 200 -3.06 2.79 -13.84
N LYS A 201 -2.93 1.48 -13.61
CA LYS A 201 -3.52 0.46 -14.50
C LYS A 201 -5.05 0.64 -14.62
N LYS A 202 -5.73 0.96 -13.51
CA LYS A 202 -7.18 1.21 -13.52
C LYS A 202 -7.53 2.44 -14.38
N ILE A 203 -6.78 3.53 -14.25
CA ILE A 203 -6.97 4.75 -15.07
C ILE A 203 -6.83 4.40 -16.57
N ILE A 204 -5.74 3.74 -16.95
CA ILE A 204 -5.47 3.42 -18.37
C ILE A 204 -6.53 2.46 -18.93
N ASN A 205 -7.02 1.52 -18.14
CA ASN A 205 -8.05 0.58 -18.59
C ASN A 205 -9.44 1.22 -18.73
N SER A 206 -9.69 2.36 -18.10
CA SER A 206 -10.96 3.10 -18.22
C SER A 206 -11.01 4.05 -19.42
N LEU A 207 -9.92 4.19 -20.16
CA LEU A 207 -9.78 4.98 -21.38
C LEU A 207 -10.06 4.11 -22.63
#